data_0bfb72c2f9f5d996a8938b8c6cb82139
#
_entry.id   0bfb72c2f9f5d996a8938b8c6cb82139
#
_cell.length_a   1.000
_cell.length_b   1.000
_cell.length_c   1.000
_cell.angle_alpha   90.00
_cell.angle_beta   90.00
_cell.angle_gamma   90.00
#
_symmetry.space_group_name_H-M   'P 1'
#
loop_
_entity.id
_entity.type
_entity.pdbx_description
1 polymer ?
#
loop_
_entity_poly.entity_id
_entity_poly.type
_entity_poly.pdbx_seq_one_letter_code
_entity_poly.pdbx_strand_id
1 'polypeptide(L)'
;MNVEEILSKAIGCLMDKRLSNAIDVLEQLYSQRPSLIGHGEFDSVKSDYQLMVDYMGKGFPDSHRESLYKTLLQRLYRVTADLEISWRCKNVSAYANSFRVADHLNTSHDFVRTVLESFVSDVALLSLQRREE
;
A
#
# COMPACT_ATOMS: atom_id res chain seq x y z
N MET A 1 -9.80 13.38 2.68
CA MET A 1 -8.42 12.93 2.46
C MET A 1 -8.38 12.08 1.19
N ASN A 2 -7.47 12.37 0.26
CA ASN A 2 -7.38 11.59 -0.98
C ASN A 2 -6.59 10.28 -0.77
N VAL A 3 -6.62 9.39 -1.77
CA VAL A 3 -5.98 8.08 -1.68
C VAL A 3 -4.48 8.19 -1.45
N GLU A 4 -3.81 9.11 -2.12
CA GLU A 4 -2.36 9.31 -1.98
C GLU A 4 -1.97 9.75 -0.57
N GLU A 5 -2.73 10.64 0.03
CA GLU A 5 -2.52 11.08 1.41
C GLU A 5 -2.73 9.93 2.40
N ILE A 6 -3.77 9.13 2.19
CA ILE A 6 -4.06 7.98 3.05
C ILE A 6 -2.93 6.96 2.96
N LEU A 7 -2.46 6.64 1.75
CA LEU A 7 -1.36 5.69 1.54
C LEU A 7 -0.06 6.20 2.16
N SER A 8 0.26 7.48 1.98
CA SER A 8 1.45 8.09 2.58
C SER A 8 1.41 8.02 4.10
N LYS A 9 0.26 8.31 4.69
CA LYS A 9 0.05 8.25 6.14
C LYS A 9 0.18 6.81 6.65
N ALA A 10 -0.38 5.83 5.94
CA ALA A 10 -0.27 4.42 6.29
C ALA A 10 1.19 3.95 6.27
N ILE A 11 1.93 4.32 5.24
CA ILE A 11 3.36 3.99 5.12
C ILE A 11 4.14 4.60 6.28
N GLY A 12 3.90 5.85 6.62
CA GLY A 12 4.51 6.52 7.77
C GLY A 12 4.26 5.78 9.08
N CYS A 13 3.02 5.35 9.31
CA CYS A 13 2.66 4.58 10.50
C CYS A 13 3.39 3.23 10.54
N LEU A 14 3.52 2.55 9.41
CA LEU A 14 4.22 1.27 9.32
C LEU A 14 5.73 1.42 9.57
N MET A 15 6.33 2.48 9.04
CA MET A 15 7.75 2.77 9.29
C MET A 15 8.02 3.08 10.76
N ASP A 16 7.07 3.71 11.44
CA ASP A 16 7.14 3.97 12.88
C ASP A 16 6.70 2.78 13.73
N LYS A 17 6.38 1.64 13.11
CA LYS A 17 5.91 0.42 13.76
C LYS A 17 4.61 0.60 14.55
N ARG A 18 3.74 1.50 14.08
CA ARG A 18 2.43 1.78 14.69
C ARG A 18 1.35 0.99 13.96
N LEU A 19 1.25 -0.29 14.27
CA LEU A 19 0.34 -1.21 13.59
C LEU A 19 -1.13 -0.79 13.73
N SER A 20 -1.57 -0.43 14.93
CA SER A 20 -2.95 0.00 15.19
C SER A 20 -3.31 1.22 14.35
N ASN A 21 -2.44 2.22 14.30
CA ASN A 21 -2.68 3.44 13.53
C ASN A 21 -2.73 3.15 12.02
N ALA A 22 -1.85 2.28 11.54
CA ALA A 22 -1.86 1.87 10.13
C ALA A 22 -3.16 1.15 9.76
N ILE A 23 -3.65 0.27 10.63
CA ILE A 23 -4.93 -0.41 10.43
C ILE A 23 -6.08 0.60 10.36
N ASP A 24 -6.12 1.57 11.27
CA ASP A 24 -7.17 2.59 11.28
C ASP A 24 -7.16 3.43 9.99
N VAL A 25 -5.99 3.81 9.52
CA VAL A 25 -5.84 4.58 8.27
C VAL A 25 -6.34 3.79 7.07
N LEU A 26 -5.93 2.53 6.95
CA LEU A 26 -6.37 1.67 5.85
C LEU A 26 -7.84 1.30 5.94
N GLU A 27 -8.39 1.19 7.15
CA GLU A 27 -9.82 1.00 7.36
C GLU A 27 -10.63 2.12 6.72
N GLN A 28 -10.20 3.37 6.88
CA GLN A 28 -10.85 4.52 6.24
C GLN A 28 -10.84 4.39 4.72
N LEU A 29 -9.72 3.93 4.15
CA LEU A 29 -9.60 3.77 2.71
C LEU A 29 -10.53 2.69 2.18
N TYR A 30 -10.53 1.52 2.81
CA TYR A 30 -11.37 0.40 2.37
C TYR A 30 -12.86 0.63 2.64
N SER A 31 -13.21 1.43 3.66
CA SER A 31 -14.60 1.84 3.90
C SER A 31 -15.14 2.68 2.75
N GLN A 32 -14.32 3.55 2.19
CA GLN A 32 -14.69 4.39 1.06
C GLN A 32 -14.61 3.66 -0.28
N ARG A 33 -13.69 2.71 -0.41
CA ARG A 33 -13.40 1.99 -1.65
C ARG A 33 -13.20 0.49 -1.39
N PRO A 34 -14.28 -0.25 -1.08
CA PRO A 34 -14.17 -1.66 -0.68
C PRO A 34 -13.69 -2.60 -1.80
N SER A 35 -13.72 -2.16 -3.05
CA SER A 35 -13.27 -2.95 -4.19
C SER A 35 -11.77 -2.86 -4.46
N LEU A 36 -11.02 -2.07 -3.70
CA LEU A 36 -9.58 -1.97 -3.86
C LEU A 36 -8.88 -3.29 -3.57
N ILE A 37 -7.77 -3.52 -4.28
CA ILE A 37 -6.97 -4.73 -4.13
C ILE A 37 -6.49 -4.90 -2.69
N GLY A 38 -6.42 -6.16 -2.24
CA GLY A 38 -5.89 -6.48 -0.91
C GLY A 38 -6.87 -6.37 0.24
N HIS A 39 -8.14 -6.06 -0.03
CA HIS A 39 -9.15 -5.91 1.03
C HIS A 39 -9.31 -7.18 1.87
N GLY A 40 -9.33 -8.37 1.23
CA GLY A 40 -9.41 -9.64 1.94
C GLY A 40 -8.23 -9.90 2.86
N GLU A 41 -7.02 -9.62 2.38
CA GLU A 41 -5.80 -9.73 3.19
C GLU A 41 -5.78 -8.70 4.32
N PHE A 42 -6.24 -7.48 4.06
CA PHE A 42 -6.39 -6.45 5.09
C PHE A 42 -7.33 -6.90 6.20
N ASP A 43 -8.48 -7.46 5.85
CA ASP A 43 -9.43 -7.99 6.83
C ASP A 43 -8.82 -9.13 7.66
N SER A 44 -8.02 -9.98 7.04
CA SER A 44 -7.30 -11.06 7.72
C SER A 44 -6.28 -10.50 8.73
N VAL A 45 -5.50 -9.52 8.34
CA VAL A 45 -4.53 -8.84 9.24
C VAL A 45 -5.25 -8.19 10.41
N LYS A 46 -6.34 -7.51 10.15
CA LYS A 46 -7.16 -6.84 11.17
C LYS A 46 -7.71 -7.84 12.18
N SER A 47 -8.20 -8.98 11.71
CA SER A 47 -8.71 -10.06 12.57
C SER A 47 -7.59 -10.66 13.43
N ASP A 48 -6.43 -10.94 12.83
CA ASP A 48 -5.28 -11.49 13.54
C ASP A 48 -4.73 -10.51 14.58
N TYR A 49 -4.74 -9.23 14.27
CA TYR A 49 -4.37 -8.18 15.22
C TYR A 49 -5.32 -8.15 16.41
N GLN A 50 -6.62 -8.25 16.18
CA GLN A 50 -7.61 -8.27 17.24
C GLN A 50 -7.43 -9.50 18.15
N LEU A 51 -7.16 -10.67 17.58
CA LEU A 51 -6.85 -11.89 18.33
C LEU A 51 -5.59 -11.70 19.19
N MET A 52 -4.56 -11.07 18.64
CA MET A 52 -3.33 -10.78 19.39
C MET A 52 -3.61 -9.89 20.59
N VAL A 53 -4.41 -8.84 20.42
CA VAL A 53 -4.79 -7.92 21.50
C VAL A 53 -5.60 -8.66 22.57
N ASP A 54 -6.53 -9.50 22.16
CA ASP A 54 -7.38 -10.27 23.08
C ASP A 54 -6.56 -11.24 23.93
N TYR A 55 -5.46 -11.79 23.38
CA TYR A 55 -4.59 -12.73 24.11
C TYR A 55 -3.50 -12.06 24.93
N MET A 56 -3.29 -10.75 24.80
CA MET A 56 -2.21 -10.04 25.51
C MET A 56 -2.29 -10.13 27.04
N GLY A 57 -3.48 -10.33 27.60
CA GLY A 57 -3.68 -10.46 29.04
C GLY A 57 -3.66 -11.88 29.58
N LYS A 58 -3.39 -12.90 28.75
CA LYS A 58 -3.56 -14.31 29.08
C LYS A 58 -2.27 -15.13 29.16
N GLY A 59 -1.18 -14.50 29.58
CA GLY A 59 0.10 -15.21 29.77
C GLY A 59 0.84 -15.55 28.49
N PHE A 60 0.58 -14.85 27.42
CA PHE A 60 1.21 -15.04 26.11
C PHE A 60 2.69 -14.63 26.21
N PRO A 61 3.66 -15.45 25.78
CA PRO A 61 5.07 -15.08 25.85
C PRO A 61 5.39 -13.82 25.06
N ASP A 62 6.16 -12.91 25.63
CA ASP A 62 6.52 -11.64 24.99
C ASP A 62 7.24 -11.85 23.65
N SER A 63 8.13 -12.84 23.57
CA SER A 63 8.84 -13.17 22.33
C SER A 63 7.90 -13.58 21.20
N HIS A 64 6.85 -14.33 21.53
CA HIS A 64 5.83 -14.76 20.57
C HIS A 64 5.01 -13.56 20.08
N ARG A 65 4.64 -12.67 20.99
CA ARG A 65 3.92 -11.43 20.68
C ARG A 65 4.73 -10.52 19.74
N GLU A 66 6.02 -10.35 20.02
CA GLU A 66 6.90 -9.56 19.17
C GLU A 66 7.01 -10.14 17.76
N SER A 67 7.15 -11.48 17.66
CA SER A 67 7.22 -12.18 16.39
C SER A 67 5.92 -11.99 15.60
N LEU A 68 4.78 -12.15 16.27
CA LEU A 68 3.47 -11.97 15.64
C LEU A 68 3.25 -10.53 15.19
N TYR A 69 3.60 -9.57 16.02
CA TYR A 69 3.50 -8.14 15.70
C TYR A 69 4.32 -7.80 14.45
N LYS A 70 5.55 -8.30 14.39
CA LYS A 70 6.44 -8.11 13.24
C LYS A 70 5.85 -8.72 11.95
N THR A 71 5.28 -9.91 12.07
CA THR A 71 4.62 -10.59 10.94
C THR A 71 3.43 -9.78 10.44
N LEU A 72 2.61 -9.24 11.35
CA LEU A 72 1.46 -8.42 10.97
C LEU A 72 1.89 -7.11 10.30
N LEU A 73 2.97 -6.49 10.78
CA LEU A 73 3.54 -5.30 10.13
C LEU A 73 3.98 -5.60 8.70
N GLN A 74 4.65 -6.72 8.48
CA GLN A 74 5.09 -7.13 7.14
C GLN A 74 3.91 -7.39 6.22
N ARG A 75 2.89 -8.08 6.70
CA ARG A 75 1.67 -8.37 5.92
C ARG A 75 0.96 -7.08 5.53
N LEU A 76 0.81 -6.15 6.47
CA LEU A 76 0.15 -4.88 6.23
C LEU A 76 0.97 -4.01 5.28
N TYR A 77 2.29 -4.04 5.39
CA TYR A 77 3.18 -3.35 4.46
C TYR A 77 2.98 -3.85 3.02
N ARG A 78 2.84 -5.17 2.83
CA ARG A 78 2.56 -5.74 1.50
C ARG A 78 1.22 -5.25 0.95
N VAL A 79 0.18 -5.22 1.77
CA VAL A 79 -1.13 -4.68 1.37
C VAL A 79 -0.99 -3.24 0.91
N THR A 80 -0.28 -2.42 1.68
CA THR A 80 -0.07 -1.00 1.36
C THR A 80 0.74 -0.83 0.08
N ALA A 81 1.79 -1.63 -0.10
CA ALA A 81 2.61 -1.60 -1.32
C ALA A 81 1.80 -1.99 -2.56
N ASP A 82 0.97 -3.02 -2.46
CA ASP A 82 0.10 -3.45 -3.56
C ASP A 82 -0.93 -2.38 -3.91
N LEU A 83 -1.48 -1.70 -2.91
CA LEU A 83 -2.39 -0.56 -3.12
C LEU A 83 -1.68 0.58 -3.85
N GLU A 84 -0.48 0.91 -3.44
CA GLU A 84 0.30 1.98 -4.05
C GLU A 84 0.62 1.67 -5.51
N ILE A 85 1.07 0.46 -5.80
CA ILE A 85 1.35 0.00 -7.16
C ILE A 85 0.08 0.07 -8.01
N SER A 86 -1.03 -0.46 -7.50
CA SER A 86 -2.31 -0.44 -8.19
C SER A 86 -2.79 0.97 -8.49
N TRP A 87 -2.64 1.89 -7.53
CA TRP A 87 -3.00 3.29 -7.69
C TRP A 87 -2.15 3.97 -8.76
N ARG A 88 -0.84 3.74 -8.75
CA ARG A 88 0.08 4.28 -9.76
C ARG A 88 -0.22 3.73 -11.14
N CYS A 89 -0.58 2.45 -11.26
CA CYS A 89 -1.00 1.86 -12.54
C CYS A 89 -2.24 2.54 -13.12
N LYS A 90 -3.23 2.86 -12.27
CA LYS A 90 -4.40 3.64 -12.69
C LYS A 90 -4.01 5.01 -13.21
N ASN A 91 -3.13 5.70 -12.52
CA ASN A 91 -2.67 7.02 -12.91
C ASN A 91 -1.91 6.97 -14.24
N VAL A 92 -1.06 5.95 -14.44
CA VAL A 92 -0.35 5.76 -15.71
C VAL A 92 -1.32 5.49 -16.85
N SER A 93 -2.37 4.71 -16.62
CA SER A 93 -3.41 4.48 -17.63
C SER A 93 -4.11 5.78 -18.01
N ALA A 94 -4.41 6.64 -17.03
CA ALA A 94 -5.00 7.95 -17.28
C ALA A 94 -4.03 8.83 -18.07
N TYR A 95 -2.75 8.84 -17.73
CA TYR A 95 -1.73 9.55 -18.48
C TYR A 95 -1.59 9.01 -19.90
N ALA A 96 -1.54 7.70 -20.08
CA ALA A 96 -1.47 7.07 -21.39
C ALA A 96 -2.63 7.48 -22.29
N ASN A 97 -3.85 7.55 -21.75
CA ASN A 97 -5.01 8.03 -22.49
C ASN A 97 -4.88 9.50 -22.86
N SER A 98 -4.38 10.33 -21.94
CA SER A 98 -4.11 11.76 -22.20
C SER A 98 -3.07 11.92 -23.31
N PHE A 99 -2.07 11.03 -23.37
CA PHE A 99 -1.05 11.04 -24.39
C PHE A 99 -1.54 10.64 -25.76
N ARG A 100 -2.51 9.72 -25.86
CA ARG A 100 -3.15 9.40 -27.13
C ARG A 100 -3.87 10.62 -27.70
N VAL A 101 -4.52 11.39 -26.85
CA VAL A 101 -5.14 12.67 -27.23
C VAL A 101 -4.07 13.68 -27.64
N ALA A 102 -2.99 13.78 -26.86
CA ALA A 102 -1.89 14.67 -27.10
C ALA A 102 -1.14 14.35 -28.40
N ASP A 103 -1.02 13.08 -28.76
CA ASP A 103 -0.43 12.60 -30.02
C ASP A 103 -1.19 13.15 -31.23
N HIS A 104 -2.52 13.18 -31.15
CA HIS A 104 -3.36 13.84 -32.15
C HIS A 104 -3.13 15.34 -32.26
N LEU A 105 -2.58 15.96 -31.19
CA LEU A 105 -2.32 17.38 -31.13
C LEU A 105 -0.84 17.74 -31.36
N ASN A 106 -0.04 16.81 -31.87
CA ASN A 106 1.40 16.96 -32.11
C ASN A 106 2.21 17.32 -30.87
N THR A 107 1.86 16.73 -29.72
CA THR A 107 2.60 16.93 -28.48
C THR A 107 3.82 16.01 -28.40
N SER A 108 4.87 16.46 -27.72
CA SER A 108 6.17 15.77 -27.64
C SER A 108 6.08 14.34 -27.06
N HIS A 109 6.53 13.35 -27.81
CA HIS A 109 6.66 11.96 -27.35
C HIS A 109 7.69 11.81 -26.23
N ASP A 110 8.67 12.69 -26.13
CA ASP A 110 9.72 12.62 -25.12
C ASP A 110 9.19 12.80 -23.71
N PHE A 111 8.19 13.69 -23.54
CA PHE A 111 7.53 13.88 -22.25
C PHE A 111 6.82 12.59 -21.80
N VAL A 112 6.12 11.93 -22.71
CA VAL A 112 5.43 10.65 -22.47
C VAL A 112 6.42 9.60 -21.99
N ARG A 113 7.52 9.45 -22.73
CA ARG A 113 8.57 8.50 -22.44
C ARG A 113 9.15 8.74 -21.04
N THR A 114 9.47 9.99 -20.71
CA THR A 114 10.03 10.37 -19.41
C THR A 114 9.10 9.96 -18.26
N VAL A 115 7.80 10.21 -18.38
CA VAL A 115 6.81 9.84 -17.35
C VAL A 115 6.72 8.32 -17.20
N LEU A 116 6.68 7.59 -18.31
CA LEU A 116 6.60 6.13 -18.28
C LEU A 116 7.87 5.49 -17.71
N GLU A 117 9.04 6.00 -18.05
CA GLU A 117 10.30 5.52 -17.51
C GLU A 117 10.39 5.75 -16.00
N SER A 118 9.97 6.91 -15.54
CA SER A 118 9.90 7.21 -14.09
C SER A 118 8.98 6.23 -13.37
N PHE A 119 7.81 5.95 -13.94
CA PHE A 119 6.87 4.99 -13.38
C PHE A 119 7.46 3.58 -13.30
N VAL A 120 8.11 3.11 -14.36
CA VAL A 120 8.73 1.78 -14.39
C VAL A 120 9.83 1.67 -13.33
N SER A 121 10.63 2.72 -13.16
CA SER A 121 11.66 2.77 -12.11
C SER A 121 11.05 2.68 -10.71
N ASP A 122 9.97 3.40 -10.46
CA ASP A 122 9.27 3.38 -9.17
C ASP A 122 8.72 1.98 -8.86
N VAL A 123 8.08 1.33 -9.83
CA VAL A 123 7.56 -0.03 -9.67
C VAL A 123 8.69 -1.03 -9.41
N ALA A 124 9.82 -0.90 -10.12
CA ALA A 124 10.98 -1.76 -9.92
C ALA A 124 11.56 -1.61 -8.52
N LEU A 125 11.66 -0.38 -7.99
CA LEU A 125 12.12 -0.12 -6.63
C LEU A 125 11.22 -0.77 -5.58
N LEU A 126 9.90 -0.62 -5.72
CA LEU A 126 8.93 -1.22 -4.82
C LEU A 126 9.02 -2.75 -4.85
N SER A 127 9.22 -3.36 -6.03
CA SER A 127 9.38 -4.80 -6.17
C SER A 127 10.66 -5.30 -5.51
N LEU A 128 11.76 -4.55 -5.60
CA LEU A 128 13.02 -4.89 -4.94
C LEU A 128 12.88 -4.82 -3.42
N GLN A 129 12.24 -3.79 -2.89
CA GLN A 129 11.99 -3.65 -1.46
C GLN A 129 11.17 -4.82 -0.92
N ARG A 130 10.17 -5.29 -1.66
CA ARG A 130 9.37 -6.45 -1.29
C ARG A 130 10.19 -7.74 -1.23
N ARG A 131 11.20 -7.89 -2.08
CA ARG A 131 12.06 -9.09 -2.10
C ARG A 131 13.05 -9.13 -0.93
N GLU A 132 13.46 -7.98 -0.45
CA GLU A 132 14.40 -7.87 0.67
C GLU A 132 13.73 -8.10 2.03
N GLU A 133 12.43 -8.02 2.08
CA GLU A 133 11.63 -8.32 3.27
C GLU A 133 11.32 -9.81 3.36
#